data_158c8bdbc40ac5ffa098263f6391cfe1
#
_entry.id   158c8bdbc40ac5ffa098263f6391cfe1
#
_cell.length_a   1.000
_cell.length_b   1.000
_cell.length_c   1.000
_cell.angle_alpha   90.00
_cell.angle_beta   90.00
_cell.angle_gamma   90.00
#
_symmetry.space_group_name_H-M   'P 1'
#
loop_
_entity.id
_entity.type
_entity.pdbx_description
1 polymer ?
#
loop_
_entity_poly.entity_id
_entity_poly.type
_entity_poly.pdbx_seq_one_letter_code
_entity_poly.pdbx_strand_id
1 'polypeptide(L)'
;MARRKRQASGGGTVWTSPVLYLGILLVVMVVGLLLAPFVIDWNSYRADLEAYGRKLTGRSVTIDGPVSARLFPWPRLTVQDIRVAGPRGSGDKDFAAADRITIHMTLQGLLQGGINVESIDIAGPVVNFERQETGEGNWAL
;
A
#
# COMPACT_ATOMS: atom_id res chain seq x y z
N MET A 1 54.05 -33.78 44.10
CA MET A 1 54.18 -33.03 42.82
C MET A 1 52.84 -33.19 42.07
N ALA A 2 51.93 -32.21 42.16
CA ALA A 2 50.61 -32.25 41.51
C ALA A 2 50.66 -31.32 40.26
N ARG A 3 50.57 -31.93 39.07
CA ARG A 3 50.55 -31.26 37.78
C ARG A 3 49.14 -30.79 37.50
N ARG A 4 48.85 -29.46 37.71
CA ARG A 4 47.59 -28.82 37.27
C ARG A 4 47.57 -28.76 35.73
N LYS A 5 46.69 -29.55 35.12
CA LYS A 5 46.30 -29.38 33.72
C LYS A 5 45.48 -28.10 33.60
N ARG A 6 46.04 -27.08 32.91
CA ARG A 6 45.29 -25.92 32.44
C ARG A 6 44.38 -26.40 31.30
N GLN A 7 43.08 -26.37 31.51
CA GLN A 7 42.13 -26.45 30.45
C GLN A 7 42.20 -25.16 29.66
N ALA A 8 42.69 -25.24 28.42
CA ALA A 8 42.56 -24.18 27.45
C ALA A 8 41.07 -24.14 27.05
N SER A 9 40.36 -23.10 27.44
CA SER A 9 39.06 -22.78 26.91
C SER A 9 39.22 -22.47 25.43
N GLY A 10 38.81 -23.40 24.56
CA GLY A 10 38.72 -23.19 23.13
C GLY A 10 37.71 -22.09 22.87
N GLY A 11 38.18 -20.88 22.60
CA GLY A 11 37.40 -19.81 22.01
C GLY A 11 37.03 -20.24 20.59
N GLY A 12 35.91 -20.95 20.47
CA GLY A 12 35.32 -21.23 19.15
C GLY A 12 35.03 -19.88 18.48
N THR A 13 35.67 -19.66 17.35
CA THR A 13 35.46 -18.49 16.49
C THR A 13 33.98 -18.45 16.09
N VAL A 14 33.21 -17.64 16.79
CA VAL A 14 31.76 -17.41 16.53
C VAL A 14 31.51 -16.96 15.09
N TRP A 15 32.55 -16.46 14.43
CA TRP A 15 32.54 -15.95 13.06
C TRP A 15 32.32 -17.00 11.96
N THR A 16 32.50 -18.28 12.24
CA THR A 16 32.34 -19.38 11.28
C THR A 16 31.10 -20.22 11.54
N SER A 17 30.24 -19.80 12.48
CA SER A 17 29.01 -20.52 12.79
C SER A 17 27.97 -20.30 11.70
N PRO A 18 27.39 -21.36 11.09
CA PRO A 18 26.31 -21.25 10.12
C PRO A 18 25.10 -20.52 10.69
N VAL A 19 24.90 -20.59 12.00
CA VAL A 19 23.84 -19.91 12.74
C VAL A 19 24.03 -18.39 12.68
N LEU A 20 25.28 -17.89 12.73
CA LEU A 20 25.59 -16.46 12.57
C LEU A 20 25.18 -15.96 11.19
N TYR A 21 25.57 -16.70 10.13
CA TYR A 21 25.22 -16.32 8.75
C TYR A 21 23.71 -16.37 8.53
N LEU A 22 23.00 -17.35 9.09
CA LEU A 22 21.56 -17.43 9.03
C LEU A 22 20.91 -16.24 9.76
N GLY A 23 21.44 -15.85 10.93
CA GLY A 23 20.99 -14.69 11.67
C GLY A 23 21.18 -13.38 10.90
N ILE A 24 22.37 -13.18 10.30
CA ILE A 24 22.66 -12.01 9.46
C ILE A 24 21.72 -11.97 8.24
N LEU A 25 21.54 -13.10 7.56
CA LEU A 25 20.64 -13.20 6.42
C LEU A 25 19.21 -12.82 6.81
N LEU A 26 18.71 -13.30 7.94
CA LEU A 26 17.40 -12.97 8.45
C LEU A 26 17.28 -11.47 8.76
N VAL A 27 18.27 -10.88 9.40
CA VAL A 27 18.28 -9.44 9.69
C VAL A 27 18.28 -8.62 8.40
N VAL A 28 19.11 -8.97 7.43
CA VAL A 28 19.16 -8.30 6.12
C VAL A 28 17.83 -8.41 5.39
N MET A 29 17.20 -9.59 5.42
CA MET A 29 15.89 -9.81 4.84
C MET A 29 14.80 -8.95 5.51
N VAL A 30 14.79 -8.88 6.83
CA VAL A 30 13.83 -8.05 7.57
C VAL A 30 14.06 -6.57 7.30
N VAL A 31 15.31 -6.11 7.33
CA VAL A 31 15.67 -4.72 7.02
C VAL A 31 15.28 -4.39 5.57
N GLY A 32 15.57 -5.27 4.62
CA GLY A 32 15.17 -5.11 3.22
C GLY A 32 13.66 -4.98 3.06
N LEU A 33 12.89 -5.81 3.73
CA LEU A 33 11.42 -5.76 3.72
C LEU A 33 10.88 -4.45 4.31
N LEU A 34 11.51 -3.95 5.38
CA LEU A 34 11.11 -2.68 6.00
C LEU A 34 11.47 -1.46 5.15
N LEU A 35 12.57 -1.55 4.38
CA LEU A 35 13.01 -0.47 3.50
C LEU A 35 12.33 -0.50 2.12
N ALA A 36 11.82 -1.66 1.69
CA ALA A 36 11.18 -1.82 0.37
C ALA A 36 10.13 -0.74 0.06
N PRO A 37 9.19 -0.38 0.96
CA PRO A 37 8.18 0.64 0.65
C PRO A 37 8.76 2.04 0.42
N PHE A 38 9.97 2.33 0.90
CA PHE A 38 10.61 3.64 0.70
C PHE A 38 11.39 3.73 -0.62
N VAL A 39 11.74 2.58 -1.20
CA VAL A 39 12.50 2.48 -2.47
C VAL A 39 11.55 2.30 -3.66
N ILE A 40 10.37 1.73 -3.44
CA ILE A 40 9.37 1.51 -4.48
C ILE A 40 8.73 2.85 -4.85
N ASP A 41 8.79 3.21 -6.12
CA ASP A 41 8.02 4.34 -6.67
C ASP A 41 6.56 3.93 -6.85
N TRP A 42 5.74 4.24 -5.85
CA TRP A 42 4.30 3.95 -5.85
C TRP A 42 3.54 4.73 -6.92
N ASN A 43 4.10 5.85 -7.42
CA ASN A 43 3.46 6.60 -8.48
C ASN A 43 3.46 5.85 -9.83
N SER A 44 4.38 4.91 -10.02
CA SER A 44 4.39 4.06 -11.22
C SER A 44 3.16 3.14 -11.33
N TYR A 45 2.52 2.83 -10.19
CA TYR A 45 1.29 2.02 -10.13
C TYR A 45 0.00 2.83 -10.29
N ARG A 46 0.10 4.16 -10.49
CA ARG A 46 -1.06 5.04 -10.66
C ARG A 46 -1.99 4.56 -11.77
N ALA A 47 -1.44 4.25 -12.95
CA ALA A 47 -2.22 3.79 -14.09
C ALA A 47 -2.98 2.48 -13.81
N ASP A 48 -2.39 1.58 -13.05
CA ASP A 48 -3.03 0.33 -12.64
C ASP A 48 -4.18 0.59 -11.67
N LEU A 49 -3.99 1.51 -10.72
CA LEU A 49 -5.03 1.92 -9.77
C LEU A 49 -6.20 2.61 -10.48
N GLU A 50 -5.93 3.48 -11.44
CA GLU A 50 -6.94 4.12 -12.28
C GLU A 50 -7.72 3.08 -13.11
N ALA A 51 -7.01 2.11 -13.70
CA ALA A 51 -7.63 1.02 -14.46
C ALA A 51 -8.51 0.13 -13.56
N TYR A 52 -8.07 -0.12 -12.33
CA TYR A 52 -8.85 -0.87 -11.34
C TYR A 52 -10.08 -0.09 -10.88
N GLY A 53 -9.91 1.20 -10.58
CA GLY A 53 -11.01 2.12 -10.27
C GLY A 53 -12.06 2.16 -11.38
N ARG A 54 -11.61 2.21 -12.63
CA ARG A 54 -12.50 2.16 -13.80
C ARG A 54 -13.29 0.86 -13.88
N LYS A 55 -12.68 -0.27 -13.58
CA LYS A 55 -13.39 -1.58 -13.56
C LYS A 55 -14.44 -1.64 -12.47
N LEU A 56 -14.19 -1.04 -11.31
CA LEU A 56 -15.12 -1.07 -10.18
C LEU A 56 -16.27 -0.09 -10.33
N THR A 57 -15.99 1.11 -10.85
CA THR A 57 -16.98 2.19 -10.95
C THR A 57 -17.70 2.24 -12.30
N GLY A 58 -17.17 1.55 -13.31
CA GLY A 58 -17.63 1.69 -14.72
C GLY A 58 -17.30 3.07 -15.33
N ARG A 59 -16.56 3.93 -14.63
CA ARG A 59 -16.27 5.33 -14.99
C ARG A 59 -14.76 5.59 -15.06
N SER A 60 -14.36 6.63 -15.77
CA SER A 60 -12.97 7.07 -15.75
C SER A 60 -12.62 7.59 -14.35
N VAL A 61 -11.58 7.01 -13.77
CA VAL A 61 -10.97 7.46 -12.52
C VAL A 61 -9.62 8.05 -12.87
N THR A 62 -9.33 9.24 -12.37
CA THR A 62 -8.06 9.94 -12.54
C THR A 62 -7.47 10.23 -11.17
N ILE A 63 -6.18 10.00 -11.03
CA ILE A 63 -5.41 10.27 -9.82
C ILE A 63 -4.38 11.34 -10.16
N ASP A 64 -4.59 12.57 -9.73
CA ASP A 64 -3.66 13.68 -10.02
C ASP A 64 -2.58 13.83 -8.95
N GLY A 65 -2.88 13.41 -7.72
CA GLY A 65 -1.97 13.50 -6.59
C GLY A 65 -1.02 12.30 -6.42
N PRO A 66 -0.17 12.36 -5.40
CA PRO A 66 0.79 11.30 -5.11
C PRO A 66 0.09 10.04 -4.57
N VAL A 67 0.64 8.89 -4.95
CA VAL A 67 0.32 7.58 -4.41
C VAL A 67 1.44 7.17 -3.46
N SER A 68 1.09 6.74 -2.26
CA SER A 68 2.04 6.25 -1.27
C SER A 68 1.51 5.04 -0.51
N ALA A 69 2.38 4.08 -0.23
CA ALA A 69 2.04 2.96 0.61
C ALA A 69 3.03 2.84 1.77
N ARG A 70 2.52 2.38 2.91
CA ARG A 70 3.32 2.04 4.08
C ARG A 70 2.89 0.65 4.55
N LEU A 71 3.87 -0.20 4.87
CA LEU A 71 3.61 -1.56 5.33
C LEU A 71 3.66 -1.68 6.85
N PHE A 72 4.45 -0.83 7.52
CA PHE A 72 4.65 -0.91 8.96
C PHE A 72 4.44 0.46 9.62
N PRO A 73 3.92 0.56 10.86
CA PRO A 73 3.39 -0.55 11.70
C PRO A 73 2.00 -1.05 11.22
N TRP A 74 1.23 -0.23 10.54
CA TRP A 74 -0.11 -0.55 10.02
C TRP A 74 -0.10 -0.39 8.50
N PRO A 75 -0.33 -1.47 7.74
CA PRO A 75 -0.38 -1.41 6.29
C PRO A 75 -1.46 -0.43 5.83
N ARG A 76 -1.06 0.52 5.00
CA ARG A 76 -1.99 1.51 4.42
C ARG A 76 -1.54 1.95 3.05
N LEU A 77 -2.51 2.18 2.18
CA LEU A 77 -2.36 2.82 0.87
C LEU A 77 -3.05 4.17 0.93
N THR A 78 -2.34 5.22 0.57
CA THR A 78 -2.88 6.59 0.51
C THR A 78 -2.79 7.08 -0.92
N VAL A 79 -3.90 7.54 -1.45
CA VAL A 79 -4.03 8.15 -2.79
C VAL A 79 -4.59 9.55 -2.59
N GLN A 80 -4.05 10.53 -3.29
CA GLN A 80 -4.49 11.92 -3.20
C GLN A 80 -5.04 12.41 -4.53
N ASP A 81 -5.88 13.46 -4.46
CA ASP A 81 -6.49 14.15 -5.61
C ASP A 81 -7.13 13.17 -6.60
N ILE A 82 -8.14 12.44 -6.12
CA ILE A 82 -8.86 11.45 -6.91
C ILE A 82 -10.10 12.10 -7.49
N ARG A 83 -10.34 11.87 -8.78
CA ARG A 83 -11.53 12.32 -9.51
C ARG A 83 -12.17 11.17 -10.24
N VAL A 84 -13.49 11.14 -10.20
CA VAL A 84 -14.33 10.19 -10.92
C VAL A 84 -15.17 10.97 -11.90
N ALA A 85 -14.99 10.70 -13.17
CA ALA A 85 -15.70 11.41 -14.22
C ALA A 85 -17.23 11.17 -14.17
N GLY A 86 -17.97 12.19 -14.53
CA GLY A 86 -19.42 12.08 -14.73
C GLY A 86 -19.79 11.18 -15.92
N PRO A 87 -21.08 10.85 -16.08
CA PRO A 87 -21.55 10.13 -17.25
C PRO A 87 -21.33 10.96 -18.53
N ARG A 88 -21.25 10.29 -19.67
CA ARG A 88 -21.09 10.97 -20.96
C ARG A 88 -22.23 11.97 -21.16
N GLY A 89 -21.87 13.26 -21.32
CA GLY A 89 -22.85 14.34 -21.52
C GLY A 89 -23.06 15.27 -20.32
N SER A 90 -22.44 15.00 -19.15
CA SER A 90 -22.52 15.89 -17.98
C SER A 90 -21.54 17.08 -18.00
N GLY A 91 -20.93 17.38 -19.17
CA GLY A 91 -19.90 18.41 -19.28
C GLY A 91 -18.59 18.02 -18.59
N ASP A 92 -17.71 18.97 -18.34
CA ASP A 92 -16.38 18.77 -17.72
C ASP A 92 -16.45 18.58 -16.18
N LYS A 93 -17.62 18.28 -15.62
CA LYS A 93 -17.76 18.16 -14.17
C LYS A 93 -17.56 16.71 -13.72
N ASP A 94 -16.70 16.58 -12.72
CA ASP A 94 -16.49 15.31 -12.04
C ASP A 94 -17.77 14.91 -11.28
N PHE A 95 -18.13 13.63 -11.37
CA PHE A 95 -19.22 13.05 -10.56
C PHE A 95 -18.84 13.04 -9.08
N ALA A 96 -17.62 12.63 -8.79
CA ALA A 96 -17.09 12.62 -7.44
C ALA A 96 -15.61 12.97 -7.44
N ALA A 97 -15.18 13.64 -6.38
CA ALA A 97 -13.77 13.93 -6.11
C ALA A 97 -13.48 13.72 -4.63
N ALA A 98 -12.24 13.46 -4.31
CA ALA A 98 -11.76 13.41 -2.94
C ALA A 98 -10.31 13.89 -2.87
N ASP A 99 -10.00 14.69 -1.86
CA ASP A 99 -8.63 15.18 -1.64
C ASP A 99 -7.70 14.02 -1.27
N ARG A 100 -8.21 13.05 -0.50
CA ARG A 100 -7.42 11.90 -0.06
C ARG A 100 -8.30 10.71 0.25
N ILE A 101 -7.85 9.53 -0.19
CA ILE A 101 -8.40 8.25 0.24
C ILE A 101 -7.26 7.47 0.90
N THR A 102 -7.47 7.03 2.14
CA THR A 102 -6.55 6.16 2.86
C THR A 102 -7.23 4.82 3.11
N ILE A 103 -6.64 3.76 2.58
CA ILE A 103 -7.12 2.39 2.73
C ILE A 103 -6.23 1.72 3.77
N HIS A 104 -6.81 1.34 4.90
CA HIS A 104 -6.16 0.56 5.93
C HIS A 104 -6.36 -0.93 5.67
N MET A 105 -5.29 -1.69 5.78
CA MET A 105 -5.28 -3.13 5.50
C MET A 105 -4.72 -3.90 6.69
N THR A 106 -5.13 -5.15 6.83
CA THR A 106 -4.57 -6.03 7.85
C THR A 106 -3.25 -6.64 7.37
N LEU A 107 -2.24 -6.65 8.26
CA LEU A 107 -0.96 -7.30 7.97
C LEU A 107 -1.14 -8.81 7.73
N GLN A 108 -2.08 -9.44 8.45
CA GLN A 108 -2.39 -10.85 8.28
C GLN A 108 -2.91 -11.17 6.87
N GLY A 109 -3.79 -10.30 6.31
CA GLY A 109 -4.28 -10.46 4.94
C GLY A 109 -3.14 -10.43 3.93
N LEU A 110 -2.24 -9.45 4.06
CA LEU A 110 -1.07 -9.33 3.17
C LEU A 110 -0.13 -10.53 3.25
N LEU A 111 0.12 -11.07 4.44
CA LEU A 111 0.96 -12.27 4.63
C LEU A 111 0.34 -13.54 4.03
N GLN A 112 -0.98 -13.58 3.91
CA GLN A 112 -1.73 -14.68 3.29
C GLN A 112 -1.92 -14.50 1.77
N GLY A 113 -1.34 -13.43 1.20
CA GLY A 113 -1.46 -13.11 -0.23
C GLY A 113 -2.81 -12.49 -0.62
N GLY A 114 -3.60 -12.03 0.36
CA GLY A 114 -4.87 -11.37 0.17
C GLY A 114 -4.84 -9.89 0.60
N ILE A 115 -5.76 -9.09 0.08
CA ILE A 115 -5.97 -7.70 0.51
C ILE A 115 -7.23 -7.67 1.38
N ASN A 116 -7.04 -7.68 2.70
CA ASN A 116 -8.15 -7.50 3.65
C ASN A 116 -8.19 -6.03 4.08
N VAL A 117 -9.19 -5.33 3.57
CA VAL A 117 -9.45 -3.93 3.93
C VAL A 117 -10.12 -3.89 5.30
N GLU A 118 -9.55 -3.12 6.21
CA GLU A 118 -10.07 -2.89 7.56
C GLU A 118 -10.94 -1.64 7.62
N SER A 119 -10.44 -0.54 7.05
CA SER A 119 -11.18 0.71 6.94
C SER A 119 -10.75 1.53 5.72
N ILE A 120 -11.62 2.42 5.30
CA ILE A 120 -11.36 3.39 4.24
C ILE A 120 -11.71 4.77 4.79
N ASP A 121 -10.71 5.65 4.88
CA ASP A 121 -10.88 7.03 5.27
C ASP A 121 -10.87 7.92 4.02
N ILE A 122 -11.90 8.73 3.87
CA ILE A 122 -12.03 9.67 2.76
C ILE A 122 -12.04 11.09 3.31
N ALA A 123 -11.08 11.89 2.89
CA ALA A 123 -10.97 13.30 3.24
C ALA A 123 -11.39 14.17 2.06
N GLY A 124 -12.17 15.23 2.35
CA GLY A 124 -12.65 16.18 1.35
C GLY A 124 -13.53 15.57 0.27
N PRO A 125 -14.49 14.66 0.60
CA PRO A 125 -15.33 14.07 -0.43
C PRO A 125 -16.29 15.13 -1.00
N VAL A 126 -16.30 15.25 -2.32
CA VAL A 126 -17.25 16.07 -3.07
C VAL A 126 -17.99 15.17 -4.03
N VAL A 127 -19.32 15.21 -4.00
CA VAL A 127 -20.16 14.45 -4.92
C VAL A 127 -21.12 15.42 -5.58
N ASN A 128 -21.08 15.48 -6.91
CA ASN A 128 -21.94 16.33 -7.72
C ASN A 128 -23.10 15.51 -8.29
N PHE A 129 -24.27 15.73 -7.73
CA PHE A 129 -25.50 15.13 -8.24
C PHE A 129 -26.13 16.05 -9.28
N GLU A 130 -26.22 15.60 -10.51
CA GLU A 130 -26.87 16.32 -11.59
C GLU A 130 -27.99 15.45 -12.17
N ARG A 131 -29.12 16.08 -12.47
CA ARG A 131 -30.23 15.47 -13.20
C ARG A 131 -30.18 15.96 -14.63
N GLN A 132 -30.11 15.05 -15.57
CA GLN A 132 -30.17 15.39 -16.99
C GLN A 132 -31.57 15.84 -17.40
N GLU A 133 -31.66 16.59 -18.46
CA GLU A 133 -32.98 17.03 -19.02
C GLU A 133 -33.88 15.83 -19.39
N THR A 134 -33.31 14.68 -19.66
CA THR A 134 -33.98 13.40 -19.86
C THR A 134 -34.66 12.84 -18.62
N GLY A 135 -34.39 13.43 -17.44
CA GLY A 135 -34.92 12.98 -16.16
C GLY A 135 -34.03 11.92 -15.45
N GLU A 136 -33.03 11.40 -16.14
CA GLU A 136 -32.08 10.45 -15.57
C GLU A 136 -31.02 11.16 -14.69
N GLY A 137 -30.73 10.58 -13.52
CA GLY A 137 -29.71 11.10 -12.65
C GLY A 137 -28.32 10.60 -13.03
N ASN A 138 -27.29 11.43 -12.81
CA ASN A 138 -25.89 11.05 -13.05
C ASN A 138 -25.38 9.94 -12.11
N TRP A 139 -26.18 9.50 -11.16
CA TRP A 139 -25.93 8.37 -10.24
C TRP A 139 -26.46 7.02 -10.76
N ALA A 140 -27.22 7.00 -11.86
CA ALA A 140 -27.64 5.75 -12.49
C ALA A 140 -26.42 5.03 -13.10
N LEU A 141 -26.26 3.74 -12.79
CA LEU A 141 -25.21 2.85 -13.28
C LEU A 141 -25.66 2.14 -14.55
#